data_917f20d7ffd2022db177f34988608df3
#
_entry.id   917f20d7ffd2022db177f34988608df3
#
_cell.length_a   1.000
_cell.length_b   1.000
_cell.length_c   1.000
_cell.angle_alpha   90.00
_cell.angle_beta   90.00
_cell.angle_gamma   90.00
#
_symmetry.space_group_name_H-M   'P 1'
#
loop_
_entity.id
_entity.type
_entity.pdbx_description
1 polymer ?
#
loop_
_entity_poly.entity_id
_entity_poly.type
_entity_poly.pdbx_seq_one_letter_code
_entity_poly.pdbx_strand_id
1 'polypeptide(L)'
;DYEVYFPKMAAAGMNFCRVWLTYIGYGVQSTEGGILDFDYRQDKAYAFDCIIELAAQYGLYLQIPLMTFSRFHEESATDDVEHRSWDSSPFNVNNGGYLEKPEEFWSDARAREDTKKLYRYYVARWGYSRNILNWEIMNEIGESSSYDQQRAKAWAEDIGGYMHSVDPYDHLVSLSSKDFYDEVYSASSLDFVSIHSYVWGSAYPSSSADITSGVRDYFGKPVMVGEIGASGNSA
;
A
#
# COMPACT_ATOMS: atom_id res chain seq x y z
N ASP A 1 -18.62 -0.16 -4.22
CA ASP A 1 -19.46 0.26 -5.38
C ASP A 1 -18.76 1.27 -6.29
N TYR A 2 -17.62 0.86 -6.89
CA TYR A 2 -16.86 1.72 -7.81
C TYR A 2 -17.66 2.11 -9.05
N GLU A 3 -18.61 1.28 -9.49
CA GLU A 3 -19.57 1.62 -10.56
C GLU A 3 -20.40 2.87 -10.26
N VAL A 4 -20.58 3.21 -8.97
CA VAL A 4 -21.30 4.42 -8.53
C VAL A 4 -20.33 5.58 -8.34
N TYR A 5 -19.12 5.33 -7.82
CA TYR A 5 -18.18 6.38 -7.45
C TYR A 5 -17.37 6.90 -8.64
N PHE A 6 -16.84 6.03 -9.49
CA PHE A 6 -15.98 6.44 -10.60
C PHE A 6 -16.67 7.40 -11.59
N PRO A 7 -17.92 7.15 -12.01
CA PRO A 7 -18.65 8.14 -12.83
C PRO A 7 -18.79 9.50 -12.15
N LYS A 8 -19.06 9.53 -10.84
CA LYS A 8 -19.20 10.78 -10.09
C LYS A 8 -17.87 11.52 -9.96
N MET A 9 -16.79 10.79 -9.72
CA MET A 9 -15.44 11.35 -9.66
C MET A 9 -15.07 11.98 -11.01
N ALA A 10 -15.25 11.24 -12.10
CA ALA A 10 -14.97 11.75 -13.45
C ALA A 10 -15.82 12.96 -13.80
N ALA A 11 -17.12 12.95 -13.48
CA ALA A 11 -18.02 14.10 -13.69
C ALA A 11 -17.62 15.32 -12.87
N ALA A 12 -17.00 15.14 -11.71
CA ALA A 12 -16.43 16.20 -10.87
C ALA A 12 -15.04 16.68 -11.33
N GLY A 13 -14.50 16.14 -12.43
CA GLY A 13 -13.16 16.46 -12.94
C GLY A 13 -12.02 15.80 -12.19
N MET A 14 -12.30 14.81 -11.34
CA MET A 14 -11.27 14.02 -10.67
C MET A 14 -10.71 12.97 -11.63
N ASN A 15 -9.41 12.74 -11.58
CA ASN A 15 -8.72 11.78 -12.44
C ASN A 15 -7.82 10.81 -11.68
N PHE A 16 -7.91 10.76 -10.36
CA PHE A 16 -7.07 9.92 -9.50
C PHE A 16 -7.89 9.30 -8.37
N CYS A 17 -7.57 8.04 -8.05
CA CYS A 17 -8.17 7.32 -6.92
C CYS A 17 -7.14 6.34 -6.33
N ARG A 18 -7.20 6.13 -5.04
CA ARG A 18 -6.43 5.08 -4.36
C ARG A 18 -7.32 3.88 -4.08
N VAL A 19 -6.95 2.72 -4.58
CA VAL A 19 -7.74 1.47 -4.49
C VAL A 19 -6.88 0.36 -3.91
N TRP A 20 -7.34 -0.22 -2.81
CA TRP A 20 -6.57 -1.18 -2.03
C TRP A 20 -6.62 -2.59 -2.59
N LEU A 21 -5.47 -3.09 -3.03
CA LEU A 21 -5.23 -4.48 -3.41
C LEU A 21 -4.61 -5.26 -2.23
N THR A 22 -4.98 -4.91 -1.02
CA THR A 22 -4.56 -5.61 0.18
C THR A 22 -5.59 -6.68 0.56
N TYR A 23 -5.28 -7.50 1.55
CA TYR A 23 -6.21 -8.52 2.05
C TYR A 23 -7.55 -7.95 2.55
N ILE A 24 -7.58 -6.67 2.93
CA ILE A 24 -8.79 -5.93 3.31
C ILE A 24 -9.69 -5.69 2.09
N GLY A 25 -9.07 -5.41 0.94
CA GLY A 25 -9.75 -5.12 -0.32
C GLY A 25 -9.80 -6.33 -1.25
N TYR A 26 -9.03 -6.26 -2.30
CA TYR A 26 -9.04 -7.21 -3.42
C TYR A 26 -7.82 -8.12 -3.49
N GLY A 27 -7.00 -8.15 -2.43
CA GLY A 27 -5.82 -8.99 -2.38
C GLY A 27 -6.13 -10.48 -2.47
N VAL A 28 -5.33 -11.18 -3.25
CA VAL A 28 -5.49 -12.61 -3.48
C VAL A 28 -4.92 -13.47 -2.36
N GLN A 29 -3.99 -12.94 -1.57
CA GLN A 29 -3.42 -13.64 -0.44
C GLN A 29 -4.31 -13.47 0.79
N SER A 30 -4.68 -14.56 1.43
CA SER A 30 -5.47 -14.57 2.66
C SER A 30 -4.86 -15.47 3.73
N THR A 31 -5.36 -15.36 4.95
CA THR A 31 -4.97 -16.25 6.05
C THR A 31 -5.41 -17.68 5.78
N GLU A 32 -6.63 -17.86 5.28
CA GLU A 32 -7.26 -19.14 5.03
C GLU A 32 -6.61 -19.89 3.84
N GLY A 33 -6.23 -19.16 2.80
CA GLY A 33 -5.52 -19.75 1.64
C GLY A 33 -4.03 -19.94 1.92
N GLY A 34 -3.47 -19.20 2.88
CA GLY A 34 -2.05 -19.21 3.18
C GLY A 34 -1.20 -18.36 2.25
N ILE A 35 0.12 -18.52 2.40
CA ILE A 35 1.10 -17.76 1.61
C ILE A 35 1.13 -18.31 0.18
N LEU A 36 0.99 -17.41 -0.80
CA LEU A 36 1.08 -17.70 -2.25
C LEU A 36 0.02 -18.67 -2.80
N ASP A 37 -1.04 -18.95 -2.06
CA ASP A 37 -2.21 -19.61 -2.63
C ASP A 37 -3.07 -18.59 -3.37
N PHE A 38 -2.76 -18.37 -4.64
CA PHE A 38 -3.47 -17.40 -5.48
C PHE A 38 -4.83 -17.93 -5.96
N ASP A 39 -5.08 -19.23 -5.90
CA ASP A 39 -6.32 -19.83 -6.40
C ASP A 39 -7.48 -19.60 -5.44
N TYR A 40 -7.20 -19.47 -4.14
CA TYR A 40 -8.21 -19.35 -3.11
C TYR A 40 -9.12 -18.11 -3.25
N ARG A 41 -8.58 -17.00 -3.76
CA ARG A 41 -9.32 -15.73 -3.89
C ARG A 41 -9.37 -15.17 -5.31
N GLN A 42 -9.60 -16.01 -6.30
CA GLN A 42 -9.76 -15.57 -7.69
C GLN A 42 -11.02 -14.73 -7.91
N ASP A 43 -12.03 -14.83 -7.06
CA ASP A 43 -13.18 -13.92 -7.00
C ASP A 43 -12.75 -12.47 -6.77
N LYS A 44 -11.78 -12.24 -5.88
CA LYS A 44 -11.21 -10.91 -5.61
C LYS A 44 -10.35 -10.40 -6.75
N ALA A 45 -9.58 -11.30 -7.34
CA ALA A 45 -8.80 -10.96 -8.53
C ALA A 45 -9.70 -10.54 -9.69
N TYR A 46 -10.79 -11.25 -9.94
CA TYR A 46 -11.78 -10.89 -10.97
C TYR A 46 -12.48 -9.54 -10.65
N ALA A 47 -12.86 -9.33 -9.39
CA ALA A 47 -13.42 -8.05 -9.00
C ALA A 47 -12.46 -6.88 -9.24
N PHE A 48 -11.16 -7.11 -9.04
CA PHE A 48 -10.16 -6.09 -9.34
C PHE A 48 -9.93 -5.89 -10.84
N ASP A 49 -10.02 -6.93 -11.66
CA ASP A 49 -10.05 -6.79 -13.14
C ASP A 49 -11.15 -5.80 -13.57
N CYS A 50 -12.37 -5.96 -13.02
CA CYS A 50 -13.48 -5.05 -13.30
C CYS A 50 -13.20 -3.60 -12.85
N ILE A 51 -12.50 -3.41 -11.74
CA ILE A 51 -12.13 -2.06 -11.27
C ILE A 51 -11.11 -1.41 -12.21
N ILE A 52 -10.13 -2.16 -12.69
CA ILE A 52 -9.15 -1.68 -13.67
C ILE A 52 -9.84 -1.24 -14.97
N GLU A 53 -10.77 -2.06 -15.48
CA GLU A 53 -11.53 -1.73 -16.69
C GLU A 53 -12.40 -0.49 -16.47
N LEU A 54 -13.04 -0.39 -15.31
CA LEU A 54 -13.87 0.75 -14.96
C LEU A 54 -13.04 2.04 -14.83
N ALA A 55 -11.85 1.97 -14.23
CA ALA A 55 -10.92 3.09 -14.16
C ALA A 55 -10.52 3.59 -15.56
N ALA A 56 -10.24 2.66 -16.47
CA ALA A 56 -9.95 2.99 -17.87
C ALA A 56 -11.14 3.66 -18.57
N GLN A 57 -12.35 3.17 -18.34
CA GLN A 57 -13.58 3.74 -18.91
C GLN A 57 -13.80 5.18 -18.48
N TYR A 58 -13.50 5.53 -17.23
CA TYR A 58 -13.72 6.86 -16.68
C TYR A 58 -12.47 7.76 -16.63
N GLY A 59 -11.35 7.30 -17.18
CA GLY A 59 -10.11 8.08 -17.24
C GLY A 59 -9.47 8.34 -15.88
N LEU A 60 -9.65 7.41 -14.92
CA LEU A 60 -9.07 7.50 -13.59
C LEU A 60 -7.73 6.75 -13.53
N TYR A 61 -6.74 7.35 -12.90
CA TYR A 61 -5.48 6.73 -12.56
C TYR A 61 -5.54 6.18 -11.14
N LEU A 62 -4.96 5.00 -10.92
CA LEU A 62 -5.04 4.28 -9.66
C LEU A 62 -3.68 4.20 -8.97
N GLN A 63 -3.62 4.62 -7.72
CA GLN A 63 -2.57 4.20 -6.78
C GLN A 63 -3.04 2.92 -6.08
N ILE A 64 -2.18 1.90 -6.07
CA ILE A 64 -2.56 0.57 -5.61
C ILE A 64 -1.68 0.13 -4.44
N PRO A 65 -2.16 0.27 -3.18
CA PRO A 65 -1.52 -0.35 -2.03
C PRO A 65 -1.59 -1.88 -2.12
N LEU A 66 -0.42 -2.52 -2.12
CA LEU A 66 -0.26 -3.97 -2.27
C LEU A 66 -0.29 -4.70 -0.94
N MET A 67 0.19 -4.06 0.12
CA MET A 67 0.25 -4.59 1.48
C MET A 67 0.02 -3.48 2.49
N THR A 68 -0.34 -3.82 3.72
CA THR A 68 -0.57 -2.84 4.80
C THR A 68 0.07 -3.29 6.11
N PHE A 69 0.48 -2.32 6.92
CA PHE A 69 1.11 -2.53 8.23
C PHE A 69 0.33 -3.46 9.16
N SER A 70 -1.00 -3.45 9.08
CA SER A 70 -1.85 -4.18 10.02
C SER A 70 -1.58 -5.69 10.07
N ARG A 71 -1.02 -6.27 9.00
CA ARG A 71 -0.54 -7.67 9.02
C ARG A 71 0.68 -7.91 9.91
N PHE A 72 1.34 -6.84 10.33
CA PHE A 72 2.57 -6.83 11.12
C PHE A 72 2.41 -6.04 12.41
N HIS A 73 1.17 -5.80 12.86
CA HIS A 73 0.87 -5.13 14.11
C HIS A 73 0.39 -6.14 15.15
N GLU A 74 1.00 -6.17 16.35
CA GLU A 74 0.72 -7.16 17.39
C GLU A 74 -0.62 -6.94 18.09
N GLU A 75 -1.04 -5.68 18.22
CA GLU A 75 -2.31 -5.35 18.86
C GLU A 75 -3.41 -5.20 17.81
N SER A 76 -4.59 -5.74 18.11
CA SER A 76 -5.78 -5.41 17.34
C SER A 76 -6.14 -3.96 17.63
N ALA A 77 -5.94 -3.09 16.67
CA ALA A 77 -6.12 -1.65 16.84
C ALA A 77 -7.58 -1.22 17.05
N THR A 78 -8.54 -2.13 16.89
CA THR A 78 -9.98 -1.84 17.07
C THR A 78 -10.76 -3.10 17.38
N ASP A 79 -11.93 -2.97 18.03
CA ASP A 79 -12.93 -4.02 18.24
C ASP A 79 -13.57 -4.53 16.93
N ASP A 80 -13.03 -4.16 15.80
CA ASP A 80 -13.56 -4.46 14.50
C ASP A 80 -13.04 -5.84 14.02
N VAL A 81 -13.96 -6.75 13.85
CA VAL A 81 -13.81 -8.22 13.75
C VAL A 81 -12.99 -8.71 12.55
N GLU A 82 -12.65 -7.85 11.62
CA GLU A 82 -11.92 -8.24 10.40
C GLU A 82 -10.41 -8.05 10.48
N HIS A 83 -9.91 -7.86 11.68
CA HIS A 83 -8.68 -7.28 11.81
C HIS A 83 -7.64 -7.96 12.46
N ARG A 84 -6.97 -8.34 12.05
CA ARG A 84 -5.99 -7.78 11.19
C ARG A 84 -4.84 -7.25 11.98
N SER A 85 -4.41 -8.07 12.83
CA SER A 85 -3.17 -8.00 13.55
C SER A 85 -2.25 -9.12 13.05
N TRP A 86 -1.09 -9.20 13.62
CA TRP A 86 -0.17 -10.31 13.44
C TRP A 86 -0.85 -11.68 13.59
N ASP A 87 -1.84 -11.79 14.49
CA ASP A 87 -2.59 -13.03 14.71
C ASP A 87 -3.33 -13.55 13.48
N SER A 88 -3.69 -12.67 12.56
CA SER A 88 -4.33 -13.04 11.29
C SER A 88 -3.38 -13.02 10.09
N SER A 89 -2.10 -12.77 10.31
CA SER A 89 -1.11 -12.76 9.21
C SER A 89 -0.86 -14.16 8.67
N PRO A 90 -0.86 -14.38 7.35
CA PRO A 90 -0.49 -15.68 6.78
C PRO A 90 0.99 -16.00 7.01
N PHE A 91 1.82 -15.02 7.33
CA PHE A 91 3.23 -15.24 7.66
C PHE A 91 3.44 -15.81 9.07
N ASN A 92 2.45 -15.61 9.97
CA ASN A 92 2.51 -16.09 11.34
C ASN A 92 2.50 -17.64 11.38
N VAL A 93 3.43 -18.22 12.13
CA VAL A 93 3.55 -19.67 12.31
C VAL A 93 2.25 -20.31 12.79
N ASN A 94 1.46 -19.61 13.58
CA ASN A 94 0.17 -20.11 14.09
C ASN A 94 -0.90 -20.25 12.98
N ASN A 95 -0.70 -19.61 11.83
CA ASN A 95 -1.58 -19.68 10.67
C ASN A 95 -0.99 -20.52 9.53
N GLY A 96 0.01 -21.34 9.82
CA GLY A 96 0.71 -22.13 8.80
C GLY A 96 1.82 -21.38 8.08
N GLY A 97 2.14 -20.18 8.50
CA GLY A 97 3.32 -19.43 8.07
C GLY A 97 4.62 -19.96 8.69
N TYR A 98 5.63 -19.12 8.74
CA TYR A 98 6.97 -19.55 9.20
C TYR A 98 7.69 -18.49 10.04
N LEU A 99 7.07 -17.33 10.29
CA LEU A 99 7.61 -16.29 11.16
C LEU A 99 6.98 -16.39 12.55
N GLU A 100 7.80 -16.26 13.58
CA GLU A 100 7.32 -16.26 14.98
C GLU A 100 6.86 -14.87 15.41
N LYS A 101 7.48 -13.82 14.84
CA LYS A 101 7.25 -12.42 15.19
C LYS A 101 7.14 -11.52 13.97
N PRO A 102 6.35 -10.45 14.04
CA PRO A 102 6.14 -9.54 12.90
C PRO A 102 7.43 -8.84 12.43
N GLU A 103 8.36 -8.50 13.34
CA GLU A 103 9.60 -7.82 12.98
C GLU A 103 10.55 -8.66 12.11
N GLU A 104 10.39 -9.97 12.11
CA GLU A 104 11.20 -10.89 11.28
C GLU A 104 10.93 -10.68 9.80
N PHE A 105 9.71 -10.24 9.45
CA PHE A 105 9.29 -10.04 8.06
C PHE A 105 10.26 -9.14 7.27
N TRP A 106 10.77 -8.10 7.88
CA TRP A 106 11.61 -7.12 7.20
C TRP A 106 12.99 -7.65 6.80
N SER A 107 13.48 -8.68 7.47
CA SER A 107 14.83 -9.22 7.28
C SER A 107 14.85 -10.68 6.84
N ASP A 108 13.76 -11.42 7.01
CA ASP A 108 13.70 -12.82 6.61
C ASP A 108 13.76 -12.97 5.08
N ALA A 109 14.69 -13.79 4.60
CA ALA A 109 14.94 -13.96 3.16
C ALA A 109 13.76 -14.64 2.46
N ARG A 110 13.08 -15.60 3.12
CA ARG A 110 11.93 -16.30 2.56
C ARG A 110 10.73 -15.35 2.46
N ALA A 111 10.50 -14.51 3.47
CA ALA A 111 9.43 -13.52 3.46
C ALA A 111 9.60 -12.51 2.32
N ARG A 112 10.84 -12.06 2.07
CA ARG A 112 11.15 -11.20 0.92
C ARG A 112 10.88 -11.89 -0.42
N GLU A 113 11.33 -13.13 -0.58
CA GLU A 113 11.09 -13.90 -1.81
C GLU A 113 9.59 -14.19 -2.03
N ASP A 114 8.85 -14.48 -0.97
CA ASP A 114 7.41 -14.71 -1.08
C ASP A 114 6.65 -13.40 -1.38
N THR A 115 7.10 -12.27 -0.83
CA THR A 115 6.59 -10.94 -1.21
C THR A 115 6.85 -10.64 -2.69
N LYS A 116 8.05 -10.93 -3.20
CA LYS A 116 8.40 -10.76 -4.62
C LYS A 116 7.52 -11.60 -5.53
N LYS A 117 7.23 -12.87 -5.15
CA LYS A 117 6.33 -13.74 -5.92
C LYS A 117 4.90 -13.21 -5.95
N LEU A 118 4.39 -12.71 -4.82
CA LEU A 118 3.07 -12.09 -4.74
C LEU A 118 3.00 -10.85 -5.65
N TYR A 119 3.97 -9.97 -5.56
CA TYR A 119 3.98 -8.72 -6.34
C TYR A 119 4.19 -9.00 -7.83
N ARG A 120 4.99 -10.02 -8.19
CA ARG A 120 5.09 -10.48 -9.57
C ARG A 120 3.74 -10.95 -10.12
N TYR A 121 2.94 -11.65 -9.32
CA TYR A 121 1.58 -12.02 -9.72
C TYR A 121 0.73 -10.78 -10.03
N TYR A 122 0.80 -9.75 -9.19
CA TYR A 122 0.07 -8.52 -9.40
C TYR A 122 0.50 -7.79 -10.68
N VAL A 123 1.80 -7.64 -10.87
CA VAL A 123 2.34 -7.05 -12.10
C VAL A 123 1.96 -7.87 -13.34
N ALA A 124 2.10 -9.20 -13.30
CA ALA A 124 1.77 -10.07 -14.42
C ALA A 124 0.29 -10.01 -14.80
N ARG A 125 -0.61 -9.81 -13.83
CA ARG A 125 -2.05 -9.76 -14.08
C ARG A 125 -2.52 -8.38 -14.53
N TRP A 126 -2.04 -7.31 -13.88
CA TRP A 126 -2.61 -5.96 -14.05
C TRP A 126 -1.64 -4.92 -14.60
N GLY A 127 -0.35 -5.18 -14.64
CA GLY A 127 0.65 -4.22 -15.11
C GLY A 127 0.46 -3.74 -16.55
N TYR A 128 -0.35 -4.42 -17.36
CA TYR A 128 -0.71 -3.97 -18.70
C TYR A 128 -1.55 -2.67 -18.70
N SER A 129 -2.16 -2.31 -17.57
CA SER A 129 -3.10 -1.20 -17.51
C SER A 129 -2.40 0.13 -17.36
N ARG A 130 -2.54 0.99 -18.35
CA ARG A 130 -2.05 2.39 -18.30
C ARG A 130 -2.77 3.26 -17.28
N ASN A 131 -3.81 2.74 -16.64
CA ASN A 131 -4.55 3.41 -15.59
C ASN A 131 -4.00 3.11 -14.19
N ILE A 132 -3.01 2.25 -14.06
CA ILE A 132 -2.22 2.16 -12.84
C ILE A 132 -1.19 3.30 -12.86
N LEU A 133 -1.24 4.18 -11.87
CA LEU A 133 -0.25 5.24 -11.70
C LEU A 133 0.99 4.69 -11.02
N ASN A 134 0.77 3.96 -9.93
CA ASN A 134 1.87 3.40 -9.17
C ASN A 134 1.47 2.18 -8.33
N TRP A 135 2.47 1.39 -8.00
CA TRP A 135 2.42 0.35 -7.00
C TRP A 135 2.88 0.92 -5.66
N GLU A 136 1.99 0.99 -4.69
CA GLU A 136 2.37 1.32 -3.31
C GLU A 136 2.73 0.03 -2.58
N ILE A 137 4.02 -0.25 -2.46
CA ILE A 137 4.51 -1.55 -1.97
C ILE A 137 4.16 -1.84 -0.50
N MET A 138 3.90 -0.79 0.30
CA MET A 138 3.43 -0.92 1.68
C MET A 138 2.68 0.34 2.10
N ASN A 139 1.50 0.15 2.68
CA ASN A 139 0.75 1.22 3.34
C ASN A 139 1.19 1.34 4.81
N GLU A 140 1.53 2.57 5.21
CA GLU A 140 1.82 2.97 6.59
C GLU A 140 2.82 2.05 7.31
N ILE A 141 3.94 1.77 6.64
CA ILE A 141 4.97 0.85 7.13
C ILE A 141 5.42 1.15 8.58
N GLY A 142 5.45 2.44 8.96
CA GLY A 142 5.86 2.91 10.29
C GLY A 142 4.90 2.53 11.43
N GLU A 143 3.67 2.07 11.12
CA GLU A 143 2.71 1.57 12.11
C GLU A 143 2.92 0.10 12.47
N SER A 144 3.84 -0.61 11.81
CA SER A 144 4.16 -1.99 12.13
C SER A 144 4.78 -2.12 13.53
N SER A 145 4.45 -3.17 14.26
CA SER A 145 5.08 -3.45 15.55
C SER A 145 6.59 -3.63 15.40
N SER A 146 7.33 -3.13 16.38
CA SER A 146 8.81 -3.18 16.36
C SER A 146 9.42 -2.59 15.08
N TYR A 147 8.82 -1.50 14.57
CA TYR A 147 9.30 -0.81 13.38
C TYR A 147 10.75 -0.33 13.54
N ASP A 148 11.56 -0.61 12.54
CA ASP A 148 12.94 -0.16 12.44
C ASP A 148 13.18 0.46 11.06
N GLN A 149 13.48 1.74 11.03
CA GLN A 149 13.63 2.52 9.78
C GLN A 149 14.71 1.95 8.85
N GLN A 150 15.81 1.43 9.39
CA GLN A 150 16.89 0.91 8.57
C GLN A 150 16.51 -0.42 7.91
N ARG A 151 15.86 -1.32 8.66
CA ARG A 151 15.34 -2.58 8.11
C ARG A 151 14.25 -2.34 7.09
N ALA A 152 13.34 -1.41 7.38
CA ALA A 152 12.27 -1.02 6.47
C ALA A 152 12.82 -0.40 5.17
N LYS A 153 13.84 0.47 5.27
CA LYS A 153 14.53 1.02 4.11
C LYS A 153 15.21 -0.07 3.27
N ALA A 154 15.93 -0.98 3.91
CA ALA A 154 16.58 -2.10 3.21
C ALA A 154 15.56 -3.04 2.54
N TRP A 155 14.40 -3.23 3.15
CA TRP A 155 13.28 -3.95 2.56
C TRP A 155 12.69 -3.19 1.37
N ALA A 156 12.47 -1.88 1.50
CA ALA A 156 11.94 -1.05 0.43
C ALA A 156 12.87 -0.99 -0.79
N GLU A 157 14.19 -0.88 -0.57
CA GLU A 157 15.19 -0.94 -1.65
C GLU A 157 15.13 -2.28 -2.42
N ASP A 158 15.05 -3.39 -1.70
CA ASP A 158 15.00 -4.72 -2.31
C ASP A 158 13.68 -4.96 -3.06
N ILE A 159 12.55 -4.68 -2.43
CA ILE A 159 11.23 -4.94 -3.02
C ILE A 159 10.91 -3.92 -4.13
N GLY A 160 11.19 -2.63 -3.92
CA GLY A 160 10.98 -1.61 -4.93
C GLY A 160 11.89 -1.82 -6.15
N GLY A 161 13.16 -2.14 -5.93
CA GLY A 161 14.09 -2.49 -7.02
C GLY A 161 13.63 -3.72 -7.79
N TYR A 162 13.08 -4.72 -7.10
CA TYR A 162 12.48 -5.87 -7.76
C TYR A 162 11.25 -5.47 -8.59
N MET A 163 10.37 -4.60 -8.08
CA MET A 163 9.20 -4.13 -8.83
C MET A 163 9.62 -3.50 -10.16
N HIS A 164 10.58 -2.58 -10.16
CA HIS A 164 11.13 -1.99 -11.39
C HIS A 164 11.71 -3.03 -12.34
N SER A 165 12.31 -4.11 -11.81
CA SER A 165 12.91 -5.15 -12.64
C SER A 165 11.92 -6.06 -13.34
N VAL A 166 10.70 -6.22 -12.79
CA VAL A 166 9.69 -7.16 -13.30
C VAL A 166 8.50 -6.50 -13.96
N ASP A 167 8.33 -5.19 -13.77
CA ASP A 167 7.27 -4.42 -14.42
C ASP A 167 7.75 -3.88 -15.78
N PRO A 168 7.32 -4.47 -16.90
CA PRO A 168 7.77 -4.06 -18.22
C PRO A 168 7.19 -2.71 -18.67
N TYR A 169 6.25 -2.15 -17.92
CA TYR A 169 5.60 -0.88 -18.21
C TYR A 169 6.15 0.28 -17.36
N ASP A 170 7.04 -0.04 -16.42
CA ASP A 170 7.76 0.92 -15.57
C ASP A 170 6.82 1.85 -14.78
N HIS A 171 5.78 1.26 -14.17
CA HIS A 171 4.93 2.03 -13.27
C HIS A 171 5.71 2.51 -12.06
N LEU A 172 5.35 3.69 -11.57
CA LEU A 172 5.99 4.28 -10.41
C LEU A 172 5.83 3.39 -9.17
N VAL A 173 6.82 3.42 -8.29
CA VAL A 173 6.84 2.69 -7.02
C VAL A 173 6.88 3.68 -5.86
N SER A 174 6.01 3.47 -4.89
CA SER A 174 5.98 4.24 -3.65
C SER A 174 5.71 3.36 -2.43
N LEU A 175 5.79 3.94 -1.27
CA LEU A 175 5.21 3.44 -0.02
C LEU A 175 4.76 4.63 0.83
N SER A 176 3.97 4.38 1.87
CA SER A 176 3.65 5.39 2.87
C SER A 176 4.15 4.97 4.26
N SER A 177 4.45 5.97 5.10
CA SER A 177 4.82 5.79 6.50
C SER A 177 4.02 6.73 7.40
N LYS A 178 4.01 6.42 8.69
CA LYS A 178 3.42 7.24 9.74
C LYS A 178 4.07 8.62 9.84
N ASP A 179 5.40 8.66 9.78
CA ASP A 179 6.17 9.89 9.97
C ASP A 179 6.50 10.55 8.63
N PHE A 180 6.31 11.86 8.54
CA PHE A 180 6.59 12.62 7.32
C PHE A 180 8.06 12.61 6.91
N TYR A 181 8.96 12.45 7.87
CA TYR A 181 10.42 12.45 7.66
C TYR A 181 11.06 11.10 7.95
N ASP A 182 10.32 10.01 7.69
CA ASP A 182 10.84 8.66 7.84
C ASP A 182 11.96 8.37 6.84
N GLU A 183 13.09 7.87 7.32
CA GLU A 183 14.26 7.54 6.49
C GLU A 183 13.95 6.50 5.40
N VAL A 184 12.89 5.73 5.52
CA VAL A 184 12.43 4.81 4.48
C VAL A 184 12.19 5.51 3.13
N TYR A 185 11.76 6.77 3.16
CA TYR A 185 11.52 7.56 1.94
C TYR A 185 12.80 7.90 1.16
N SER A 186 13.97 7.79 1.79
CA SER A 186 15.25 7.96 1.11
C SER A 186 15.67 6.74 0.27
N ALA A 187 14.91 5.64 0.30
CA ALA A 187 15.16 4.48 -0.54
C ALA A 187 15.16 4.86 -2.03
N SER A 188 16.22 4.50 -2.75
CA SER A 188 16.43 4.91 -4.15
C SER A 188 15.43 4.26 -5.11
N SER A 189 14.85 3.14 -4.70
CA SER A 189 13.82 2.39 -5.43
C SER A 189 12.43 3.01 -5.37
N LEU A 190 12.23 4.07 -4.59
CA LEU A 190 10.98 4.80 -4.51
C LEU A 190 11.02 6.04 -5.39
N ASP A 191 10.05 6.19 -6.30
CA ASP A 191 10.00 7.31 -7.25
C ASP A 191 9.49 8.60 -6.62
N PHE A 192 8.61 8.48 -5.63
CA PHE A 192 8.05 9.60 -4.90
C PHE A 192 7.70 9.22 -3.46
N VAL A 193 7.49 10.23 -2.64
CA VAL A 193 7.05 10.08 -1.25
C VAL A 193 5.53 10.16 -1.19
N SER A 194 4.87 9.15 -0.59
CA SER A 194 3.44 9.18 -0.31
C SER A 194 3.21 9.42 1.17
N ILE A 195 2.69 10.61 1.52
CA ILE A 195 2.40 10.97 2.92
C ILE A 195 0.92 10.86 3.22
N HIS A 196 0.59 10.60 4.48
CA HIS A 196 -0.77 10.64 5.01
C HIS A 196 -0.92 11.84 5.93
N SER A 197 -1.78 12.79 5.56
CA SER A 197 -1.92 14.06 6.26
C SER A 197 -3.27 14.17 6.95
N TYR A 198 -3.30 13.75 8.22
CA TYR A 198 -4.45 13.89 9.10
C TYR A 198 -4.22 15.06 10.07
N VAL A 199 -4.45 16.28 9.60
CA VAL A 199 -4.20 17.50 10.36
C VAL A 199 -5.48 18.01 10.99
N TRP A 200 -5.38 18.60 12.19
CA TRP A 200 -6.54 19.10 12.92
C TRP A 200 -6.84 20.57 12.62
N GLY A 201 -8.12 20.92 12.49
CA GLY A 201 -8.61 22.28 12.56
C GLY A 201 -8.60 23.08 11.25
N SER A 202 -8.86 24.37 11.34
CA SER A 202 -9.04 25.29 10.22
C SER A 202 -7.76 25.63 9.42
N ALA A 203 -6.59 25.28 9.96
CA ALA A 203 -5.30 25.47 9.28
C ALA A 203 -4.95 24.35 8.28
N TYR A 204 -5.86 23.41 8.10
CA TYR A 204 -5.65 22.20 7.34
C TYR A 204 -5.01 22.36 5.94
N PRO A 205 -5.49 23.23 5.05
CA PRO A 205 -4.90 23.31 3.70
C PRO A 205 -3.47 23.86 3.71
N SER A 206 -3.19 24.91 4.52
CA SER A 206 -1.86 25.51 4.60
C SER A 206 -0.85 24.57 5.26
N SER A 207 -1.25 23.92 6.36
CA SER A 207 -0.37 22.96 7.05
C SER A 207 0.00 21.77 6.16
N SER A 208 -0.94 21.23 5.39
CA SER A 208 -0.64 20.14 4.43
C SER A 208 0.28 20.59 3.31
N ALA A 209 0.11 21.80 2.79
CA ALA A 209 0.99 22.36 1.77
C ALA A 209 2.42 22.58 2.30
N ASP A 210 2.55 23.10 3.52
CA ASP A 210 3.83 23.34 4.17
C ASP A 210 4.56 22.01 4.45
N ILE A 211 3.84 21.00 4.97
CA ILE A 211 4.39 19.66 5.19
C ILE A 211 4.87 19.07 3.87
N THR A 212 4.03 19.08 2.84
CA THR A 212 4.36 18.55 1.52
C THR A 212 5.62 19.20 0.94
N SER A 213 5.72 20.53 1.05
CA SER A 213 6.89 21.29 0.59
C SER A 213 8.14 20.92 1.38
N GLY A 214 8.04 20.84 2.70
CA GLY A 214 9.16 20.47 3.57
C GLY A 214 9.68 19.05 3.29
N VAL A 215 8.79 18.08 3.12
CA VAL A 215 9.12 16.69 2.78
C VAL A 215 9.79 16.60 1.41
N ARG A 216 9.25 17.31 0.41
CA ARG A 216 9.86 17.39 -0.92
C ARG A 216 11.30 17.93 -0.87
N ASP A 217 11.49 19.02 -0.16
CA ASP A 217 12.78 19.68 -0.07
C ASP A 217 13.80 18.83 0.72
N TYR A 218 13.34 18.07 1.72
CA TYR A 218 14.16 17.19 2.53
C TYR A 218 14.66 15.96 1.75
N PHE A 219 13.76 15.26 1.03
CA PHE A 219 14.11 14.04 0.31
C PHE A 219 14.51 14.29 -1.16
N GLY A 220 14.29 15.47 -1.70
CA GLY A 220 14.56 15.77 -3.10
C GLY A 220 13.67 14.97 -4.09
N LYS A 221 12.53 14.47 -3.64
CA LYS A 221 11.60 13.64 -4.41
C LYS A 221 10.24 14.33 -4.56
N PRO A 222 9.48 14.04 -5.63
CA PRO A 222 8.06 14.40 -5.68
C PRO A 222 7.31 13.88 -4.44
N VAL A 223 6.26 14.58 -4.02
CA VAL A 223 5.44 14.19 -2.86
C VAL A 223 3.98 14.15 -3.27
N MET A 224 3.30 13.10 -2.89
CA MET A 224 1.85 12.93 -3.02
C MET A 224 1.23 12.81 -1.64
N VAL A 225 0.06 13.40 -1.43
CA VAL A 225 -0.76 13.13 -0.25
C VAL A 225 -1.68 11.95 -0.60
N GLY A 226 -1.28 10.75 -0.14
CA GLY A 226 -1.99 9.49 -0.42
C GLY A 226 -3.29 9.38 0.37
N GLU A 227 -3.30 9.91 1.59
CA GLU A 227 -4.50 9.99 2.43
C GLU A 227 -4.59 11.36 3.08
N ILE A 228 -5.82 11.86 3.15
CA ILE A 228 -6.11 13.18 3.70
C ILE A 228 -7.42 13.12 4.49
N GLY A 229 -7.44 13.69 5.69
CA GLY A 229 -8.64 13.73 6.50
C GLY A 229 -8.50 14.67 7.68
N ALA A 230 -9.63 15.21 8.16
CA ALA A 230 -9.69 15.82 9.47
C ALA A 230 -9.89 14.68 10.48
N SER A 231 -8.89 14.40 11.31
CA SER A 231 -9.08 13.51 12.42
C SER A 231 -9.90 14.22 13.48
N GLY A 232 -11.11 13.78 13.70
CA GLY A 232 -11.96 14.32 14.75
C GLY A 232 -13.41 14.05 14.46
N ASN A 233 -13.99 13.18 15.24
CA ASN A 233 -15.41 13.11 15.39
C ASN A 233 -15.94 14.45 15.86
N SER A 234 -16.49 15.21 14.96
CA SER A 234 -17.33 16.34 15.31
C SER A 234 -18.40 16.47 14.23
N ALA A 235 -19.42 15.72 14.42
CA ALA A 235 -20.76 16.07 14.00
C ALA A 235 -21.63 16.06 15.23
#